data_7bc1eeec9a7ef62494e9e6de7d67dbf5
#
_entry.id   7bc1eeec9a7ef62494e9e6de7d67dbf5
#
_cell.length_a   1.000
_cell.length_b   1.000
_cell.length_c   1.000
_cell.angle_alpha   90.00
_cell.angle_beta   90.00
_cell.angle_gamma   90.00
#
_symmetry.space_group_name_H-M   'P 1'
#
loop_
_entity.id
_entity.type
_entity.pdbx_description
1 polymer ?
#
loop_
_entity_poly.entity_id
_entity_poly.type
_entity_poly.pdbx_seq_one_letter_code
_entity_poly.pdbx_strand_id
1 'polypeptide(L)'
;MVETRVRAKDIVKKTVISEETGRRFGVVGNVDFITESGELLNIIVIEPTVHLKDLNLKADEKGRYLIPFSAVKSIGDYVIVSENELV
;
A
#
# COMPACT_ATOMS: atom_id res chain seq x y z
N MET A 1 -18.03 -14.07 9.34
CA MET A 1 -16.87 -13.27 8.96
C MET A 1 -17.21 -11.80 9.00
N VAL A 2 -16.36 -11.03 9.59
CA VAL A 2 -16.56 -9.61 9.59
C VAL A 2 -16.04 -9.04 8.28
N GLU A 3 -16.92 -8.38 7.60
CA GLU A 3 -16.58 -7.72 6.37
C GLU A 3 -16.02 -6.35 6.71
N THR A 4 -14.74 -6.18 6.55
CA THR A 4 -14.15 -4.87 6.75
C THR A 4 -14.21 -4.12 5.43
N ARG A 5 -15.01 -3.09 5.40
CA ARG A 5 -15.09 -2.26 4.22
C ARG A 5 -14.07 -1.16 4.32
N VAL A 6 -13.03 -1.30 3.51
CA VAL A 6 -12.00 -0.28 3.44
C VAL A 6 -12.29 0.56 2.21
N ARG A 7 -12.51 1.85 2.44
CA ARG A 7 -12.74 2.77 1.35
C ARG A 7 -11.44 3.49 1.01
N ALA A 8 -11.28 3.82 -0.27
CA ALA A 8 -10.08 4.52 -0.71
C ALA A 8 -9.82 5.78 0.11
N LYS A 9 -10.87 6.54 0.39
CA LYS A 9 -10.71 7.80 1.14
C LYS A 9 -10.24 7.58 2.56
N ASP A 10 -10.40 6.37 3.09
CA ASP A 10 -10.00 6.07 4.47
C ASP A 10 -8.52 5.81 4.58
N ILE A 11 -7.85 5.43 3.50
CA ILE A 11 -6.43 5.07 3.52
C ILE A 11 -5.55 6.05 2.75
N VAL A 12 -6.13 6.85 1.86
CA VAL A 12 -5.37 7.85 1.13
C VAL A 12 -4.75 8.84 2.13
N LYS A 13 -3.49 9.18 1.89
CA LYS A 13 -2.67 10.08 2.71
C LYS A 13 -2.12 9.45 3.98
N LYS A 14 -2.44 8.19 4.24
CA LYS A 14 -1.83 7.50 5.39
C LYS A 14 -0.42 7.06 5.05
N THR A 15 0.42 6.99 6.06
CA THR A 15 1.80 6.55 5.91
C THR A 15 1.85 5.04 5.83
N VAL A 16 2.65 4.51 4.90
CA VAL A 16 2.86 3.07 4.74
C VAL A 16 4.13 2.67 5.47
N ILE A 17 4.03 1.64 6.32
CA ILE A 17 5.11 1.20 7.19
C ILE A 17 5.29 -0.30 7.06
N SER A 18 6.55 -0.75 7.10
CA SER A 18 6.88 -2.17 7.07
C SER A 18 6.55 -2.84 8.40
N GLU A 19 5.87 -3.98 8.34
CA GLU A 19 5.58 -4.79 9.52
C GLU A 19 6.87 -5.35 10.14
N GLU A 20 7.82 -5.76 9.29
CA GLU A 20 9.03 -6.41 9.76
C GLU A 20 10.07 -5.46 10.32
N THR A 21 10.22 -4.30 9.71
CA THR A 21 11.30 -3.38 10.09
C THR A 21 10.83 -2.07 10.71
N GLY A 22 9.54 -1.76 10.60
CA GLY A 22 9.01 -0.49 11.08
C GLY A 22 9.40 0.70 10.24
N ARG A 23 10.03 0.47 9.09
CA ARG A 23 10.50 1.56 8.23
C ARG A 23 9.36 2.14 7.42
N ARG A 24 9.44 3.43 7.18
CA ARG A 24 8.43 4.12 6.39
C ARG A 24 8.72 3.90 4.91
N PHE A 25 7.67 3.58 4.15
CA PHE A 25 7.80 3.37 2.72
C PHE A 25 7.31 4.56 1.91
N GLY A 26 6.42 5.34 2.45
CA GLY A 26 5.86 6.49 1.75
C GLY A 26 4.44 6.74 2.21
N VAL A 27 3.65 7.34 1.33
CA VAL A 27 2.28 7.74 1.64
C VAL A 27 1.36 7.17 0.58
N VAL A 28 0.18 6.72 1.00
CA VAL A 28 -0.83 6.23 0.05
C VAL A 28 -1.36 7.42 -0.74
N GLY A 29 -1.15 7.40 -2.05
CA GLY A 29 -1.63 8.47 -2.91
C GLY A 29 -2.95 8.14 -3.59
N ASN A 30 -3.17 6.84 -3.83
CA ASN A 30 -4.39 6.39 -4.47
C ASN A 30 -4.49 4.88 -4.28
N VAL A 31 -5.58 4.30 -4.77
CA VAL A 31 -5.77 2.85 -4.75
C VAL A 31 -6.31 2.41 -6.10
N ASP A 32 -5.98 1.18 -6.48
CA ASP A 32 -6.58 0.50 -7.62
C ASP A 32 -7.61 -0.48 -7.11
N PHE A 33 -8.73 -0.58 -7.78
CA PHE A 33 -9.75 -1.54 -7.39
C PHE A 33 -10.46 -2.07 -8.63
N ILE A 34 -11.11 -3.23 -8.46
CA ILE A 34 -11.90 -3.83 -9.53
C ILE A 34 -13.24 -3.11 -9.55
N THR A 35 -13.60 -2.55 -10.69
CA THR A 35 -14.80 -1.72 -10.81
C THR A 35 -16.09 -2.49 -10.47
N GLU A 36 -16.17 -3.73 -10.96
CA GLU A 36 -17.38 -4.53 -10.78
C GLU A 36 -17.62 -4.95 -9.33
N SER A 37 -16.56 -5.29 -8.62
CA SER A 37 -16.69 -5.82 -7.26
C SER A 37 -16.36 -4.79 -6.19
N GLY A 38 -15.64 -3.73 -6.55
CA GLY A 38 -15.13 -2.78 -5.57
C GLY A 38 -13.96 -3.30 -4.76
N GLU A 39 -13.42 -4.45 -5.14
CA GLU A 39 -12.34 -5.08 -4.41
C GLU A 39 -11.02 -4.33 -4.66
N LEU A 40 -10.27 -4.05 -3.58
CA LEU A 40 -9.00 -3.36 -3.69
C LEU A 40 -7.93 -4.29 -4.22
N LEU A 41 -7.20 -3.82 -5.22
CA LEU A 41 -6.12 -4.57 -5.84
C LEU A 41 -4.76 -4.12 -5.35
N ASN A 42 -4.50 -2.84 -5.44
CA ASN A 42 -3.19 -2.28 -5.13
C ASN A 42 -3.32 -0.95 -4.42
N ILE A 43 -2.29 -0.64 -3.65
CA ILE A 43 -2.13 0.69 -3.09
C ILE A 43 -1.04 1.37 -3.90
N ILE A 44 -1.29 2.61 -4.30
CA ILE A 44 -0.31 3.39 -5.04
C ILE A 44 0.41 4.30 -4.05
N VAL A 45 1.72 4.10 -3.92
CA VAL A 45 2.53 4.86 -2.96
C VAL A 45 3.17 6.04 -3.66
N ILE A 46 2.96 7.22 -3.09
CA ILE A 46 3.64 8.43 -3.53
C ILE A 46 4.66 8.84 -2.47
N GLU A 47 5.57 9.73 -2.83
CA GLU A 47 6.64 10.17 -1.94
C GLU A 47 7.40 8.98 -1.36
N PRO A 48 7.87 8.07 -2.24
CA PRO A 48 8.54 6.86 -1.75
C PRO A 48 9.84 7.18 -1.07
N THR A 49 10.11 6.46 0.02
CA THR A 49 11.37 6.59 0.72
C THR A 49 12.42 5.71 0.07
N VAL A 50 13.68 5.90 0.47
CA VAL A 50 14.76 5.07 -0.03
C VAL A 50 14.52 3.60 0.33
N HIS A 51 13.87 3.34 1.46
CA HIS A 51 13.58 1.96 1.89
C HIS A 51 12.68 1.25 0.91
N LEU A 52 11.67 1.95 0.38
CA LEU A 52 10.79 1.36 -0.62
C LEU A 52 11.52 1.17 -1.95
N LYS A 53 12.31 2.17 -2.34
CA LYS A 53 13.03 2.09 -3.60
C LYS A 53 14.03 0.93 -3.63
N ASP A 54 14.59 0.58 -2.48
CA ASP A 54 15.55 -0.51 -2.37
C ASP A 54 14.91 -1.88 -2.59
N LEU A 55 13.60 -1.98 -2.52
CA LEU A 55 12.90 -3.26 -2.72
C LEU A 55 12.72 -3.62 -4.20
N ASN A 56 13.06 -2.72 -5.10
CA ASN A 56 12.97 -2.98 -6.55
C ASN A 56 11.56 -3.35 -7.01
N LEU A 57 10.56 -2.70 -6.42
CA LEU A 57 9.19 -2.94 -6.82
C LEU A 57 8.91 -2.29 -8.17
N LYS A 58 7.87 -2.81 -8.85
CA LYS A 58 7.44 -2.20 -10.09
C LYS A 58 6.88 -0.82 -9.83
N ALA A 59 7.32 0.14 -10.63
CA ALA A 59 6.74 1.47 -10.63
C ALA A 59 5.84 1.61 -11.84
N ASP A 60 4.81 2.44 -11.74
CA ASP A 60 3.98 2.73 -12.89
C ASP A 60 4.68 3.75 -13.79
N GLU A 61 4.00 4.16 -14.86
CA GLU A 61 4.59 5.07 -15.84
C GLU A 61 5.01 6.41 -15.24
N LYS A 62 4.40 6.78 -14.12
CA LYS A 62 4.69 8.05 -13.46
C LYS A 62 5.69 7.88 -12.33
N GLY A 63 6.28 6.71 -12.18
CA GLY A 63 7.26 6.45 -11.15
C GLY A 63 6.66 6.19 -9.77
N ARG A 64 5.36 5.91 -9.71
CA ARG A 64 4.71 5.58 -8.45
C ARG A 64 4.78 4.08 -8.22
N TYR A 65 4.95 3.68 -6.98
CA TYR A 65 5.08 2.27 -6.65
C TYR A 65 3.74 1.65 -6.30
N LEU A 66 3.54 0.41 -6.74
CA LEU A 66 2.31 -0.33 -6.50
C LEU A 66 2.58 -1.40 -5.45
N ILE A 67 1.76 -1.43 -4.40
CA ILE A 67 1.82 -2.46 -3.37
C ILE A 67 0.52 -3.25 -3.45
N PRO A 68 0.60 -4.57 -3.71
CA PRO A 68 -0.61 -5.37 -3.77
C PRO A 68 -1.33 -5.38 -2.42
N PHE A 69 -2.64 -5.30 -2.45
CA PHE A 69 -3.41 -5.23 -1.22
C PHE A 69 -3.23 -6.49 -0.37
N SER A 70 -2.86 -7.61 -1.00
CA SER A 70 -2.57 -8.85 -0.29
C SER A 70 -1.39 -8.71 0.68
N ALA A 71 -0.52 -7.74 0.46
CA ALA A 71 0.61 -7.48 1.36
C ALA A 71 0.22 -6.60 2.54
N VAL A 72 -0.97 -6.02 2.53
CA VAL A 72 -1.44 -5.16 3.61
C VAL A 72 -1.88 -6.02 4.79
N LYS A 73 -1.31 -5.78 5.96
CA LYS A 73 -1.58 -6.58 7.15
C LYS A 73 -2.54 -5.88 8.10
N SER A 74 -2.51 -4.56 8.14
CA SER A 74 -3.39 -3.84 9.03
C SER A 74 -3.51 -2.39 8.57
N ILE A 75 -4.64 -1.78 8.85
CA ILE A 75 -4.91 -0.40 8.52
C ILE A 75 -5.46 0.28 9.76
N GLY A 76 -4.78 1.31 10.20
CA GLY A 76 -5.20 2.13 11.32
C GLY A 76 -4.73 3.52 11.03
N ASP A 77 -3.97 4.11 11.97
CA ASP A 77 -3.34 5.40 11.71
C ASP A 77 -2.29 5.26 10.61
N TYR A 78 -1.75 4.06 10.45
CA TYR A 78 -0.78 3.73 9.42
C TYR A 78 -1.29 2.55 8.61
N VAL A 79 -0.78 2.40 7.39
CA VAL A 79 -1.01 1.20 6.59
C VAL A 79 0.22 0.31 6.77
N ILE A 80 0.02 -0.85 7.40
CA ILE A 80 1.11 -1.77 7.70
C ILE A 80 1.17 -2.83 6.62
N VAL A 81 2.33 -2.98 6.00
CA VAL A 81 2.52 -3.95 4.92
C VAL A 81 3.66 -4.90 5.26
N SER A 82 3.63 -6.09 4.69
CA SER A 82 4.67 -7.09 4.89
C SER A 82 5.71 -6.98 3.78
N GLU A 83 6.96 -6.71 4.15
CA GLU A 83 8.04 -6.70 3.18
C GLU A 83 8.22 -8.06 2.53
N ASN A 84 8.03 -9.13 3.32
CA ASN A 84 8.21 -10.48 2.82
C ASN A 84 7.28 -10.81 1.67
N GLU A 85 6.14 -10.15 1.60
CA GLU A 85 5.19 -10.39 0.52
C GLU A 85 5.37 -9.42 -0.64
N LEU A 86 6.30 -8.50 -0.52
CA LEU A 86 6.61 -7.56 -1.59
C LEU A 86 7.76 -8.05 -2.47
N VAL A 87 8.55 -9.00 -2.00
CA VAL A 87 9.73 -9.48 -2.71
C VAL A 87 9.61 -10.94 -3.05
#